data_48af90f3663878d2b33558681019c381
#
_entry.id   48af90f3663878d2b33558681019c381
#
_cell.length_a   1.000
_cell.length_b   1.000
_cell.length_c   1.000
_cell.angle_alpha   90.00
_cell.angle_beta   90.00
_cell.angle_gamma   90.00
#
_symmetry.space_group_name_H-M   'P 1'
#
loop_
_entity.id
_entity.type
_entity.pdbx_description
1 polymer ?
#
loop_
_entity_poly.entity_id
_entity_poly.type
_entity_poly.pdbx_seq_one_letter_code
_entity_poly.pdbx_strand_id
1 'polypeptide(L)'
;MKNILVTGSVGQIGSELTLELRKRYGSSNVVAGINRTLPTGDLADTGPYLKVDTTNIEELAFAVRKYRIDTIYHLAAVLSAIGEKNPGLAWNIGVNGLYNVLEVARENNCAVFFPSSIGAFGPTTPLDDTPQDTIQRPTSMYGVTKVTGEMLCDYYYMRFGVDTRGVRYPGIISNVTLPGGGTTDYAVEIYYEAVKNGKFTCPLAKGTFLDMMYMPDAIDAAINLMEADPSDLKHRNAFNISAMSFDPEIIAAEIRKHIPGFVMDYDVDPVKQKIADTWPNRMDDTAAREEWGWDPKYNLESMTADMLKVISEKHNKGLI
;
A
#
# COMPACT_ATOMS: atom_id res chain seq x y z
N MET A 1 -20.92 -1.21 -0.81
CA MET A 1 -20.26 0.01 -1.35
C MET A 1 -21.02 0.48 -2.60
N LYS A 2 -21.32 1.77 -2.69
CA LYS A 2 -22.00 2.36 -3.89
C LYS A 2 -21.29 3.61 -4.36
N ASN A 3 -20.97 4.54 -3.45
CA ASN A 3 -20.29 5.79 -3.75
C ASN A 3 -19.00 5.88 -2.95
N ILE A 4 -17.89 5.93 -3.63
CA ILE A 4 -16.56 5.72 -3.06
C ILE A 4 -15.72 7.00 -3.19
N LEU A 5 -15.03 7.38 -2.13
CA LEU A 5 -13.98 8.39 -2.14
C LEU A 5 -12.63 7.70 -1.90
N VAL A 6 -11.68 7.95 -2.79
CA VAL A 6 -10.29 7.48 -2.61
C VAL A 6 -9.40 8.69 -2.33
N THR A 7 -8.97 8.90 -1.10
CA THR A 7 -7.97 9.95 -0.78
C THR A 7 -6.57 9.44 -1.09
N GLY A 8 -5.67 10.32 -1.54
CA GLY A 8 -4.36 9.87 -2.01
C GLY A 8 -4.41 9.12 -3.35
N SER A 9 -5.41 9.39 -4.16
CA SER A 9 -5.71 8.71 -5.42
C SER A 9 -4.65 8.88 -6.53
N VAL A 10 -3.71 9.79 -6.39
CA VAL A 10 -2.57 9.94 -7.34
C VAL A 10 -1.30 9.24 -6.85
N GLY A 11 -1.35 8.56 -5.71
CA GLY A 11 -0.26 7.75 -5.19
C GLY A 11 -0.15 6.38 -5.89
N GLN A 12 0.88 5.61 -5.53
CA GLN A 12 1.17 4.31 -6.15
C GLN A 12 -0.04 3.36 -6.09
N ILE A 13 -0.53 3.04 -4.89
CA ILE A 13 -1.72 2.19 -4.74
C ILE A 13 -2.99 2.93 -5.19
N GLY A 14 -3.11 4.22 -4.83
CA GLY A 14 -4.33 4.99 -5.03
C GLY A 14 -4.73 5.15 -6.49
N SER A 15 -3.78 5.29 -7.42
CA SER A 15 -4.07 5.45 -8.84
C SER A 15 -4.66 4.17 -9.44
N GLU A 16 -4.04 3.03 -9.17
CA GLU A 16 -4.48 1.74 -9.69
C GLU A 16 -5.78 1.27 -9.00
N LEU A 17 -5.88 1.45 -7.67
CA LEU A 17 -7.12 1.13 -6.93
C LEU A 17 -8.30 1.97 -7.41
N THR A 18 -8.12 3.27 -7.66
CA THR A 18 -9.20 4.14 -8.14
C THR A 18 -9.74 3.66 -9.49
N LEU A 19 -8.85 3.28 -10.40
CA LEU A 19 -9.24 2.78 -11.73
C LEU A 19 -9.97 1.43 -11.63
N GLU A 20 -9.49 0.51 -10.81
CA GLU A 20 -10.17 -0.78 -10.62
C GLU A 20 -11.53 -0.61 -9.93
N LEU A 21 -11.64 0.28 -8.94
CA LEU A 21 -12.93 0.62 -8.33
C LEU A 21 -13.90 1.23 -9.35
N ARG A 22 -13.44 2.12 -10.23
CA ARG A 22 -14.27 2.69 -11.31
C ARG A 22 -14.78 1.61 -12.26
N LYS A 23 -13.96 0.64 -12.58
CA LYS A 23 -14.33 -0.49 -13.40
C LYS A 23 -15.39 -1.38 -12.73
N ARG A 24 -15.28 -1.63 -11.41
CA ARG A 24 -16.22 -2.50 -10.67
C ARG A 24 -17.52 -1.80 -10.30
N TYR A 25 -17.46 -0.54 -9.89
CA TYR A 25 -18.62 0.19 -9.33
C TYR A 25 -19.17 1.28 -10.27
N GLY A 26 -18.52 1.52 -11.39
CA GLY A 26 -18.89 2.57 -12.35
C GLY A 26 -18.14 3.88 -12.09
N SER A 27 -17.68 4.49 -13.16
CA SER A 27 -16.82 5.67 -13.14
C SER A 27 -17.38 6.86 -12.36
N SER A 28 -18.69 7.13 -12.47
CA SER A 28 -19.35 8.24 -11.78
C SER A 28 -19.46 8.06 -10.27
N ASN A 29 -19.33 6.83 -9.79
CA ASN A 29 -19.52 6.47 -8.39
C ASN A 29 -18.21 6.49 -7.59
N VAL A 30 -17.07 6.71 -8.23
CA VAL A 30 -15.75 6.69 -7.58
C VAL A 30 -15.03 8.00 -7.79
N VAL A 31 -14.92 8.77 -6.73
CA VAL A 31 -14.30 10.10 -6.71
C VAL A 31 -12.84 9.98 -6.32
N ALA A 32 -11.95 10.46 -7.19
CA ALA A 32 -10.54 10.59 -6.88
C ALA A 32 -10.29 11.84 -6.02
N GLY A 33 -9.97 11.65 -4.75
CA GLY A 33 -9.56 12.71 -3.83
C GLY A 33 -8.08 13.03 -4.02
N ILE A 34 -7.79 14.20 -4.54
CA ILE A 34 -6.44 14.71 -4.82
C ILE A 34 -6.10 15.86 -3.89
N ASN A 35 -4.82 16.12 -3.62
CA ASN A 35 -4.41 17.31 -2.88
C ASN A 35 -3.55 18.24 -3.75
N ARG A 36 -2.25 17.95 -3.89
CA ARG A 36 -1.28 18.85 -4.57
C ARG A 36 -1.12 18.52 -6.04
N THR A 37 -1.13 17.23 -6.38
CA THR A 37 -0.90 16.73 -7.73
C THR A 37 -2.23 16.52 -8.44
N LEU A 38 -2.37 17.06 -9.64
CA LEU A 38 -3.53 16.79 -10.49
C LEU A 38 -3.44 15.38 -11.10
N PRO A 39 -4.57 14.69 -11.28
CA PRO A 39 -4.58 13.41 -11.97
C PRO A 39 -4.27 13.62 -13.46
N THR A 40 -3.71 12.60 -14.09
CA THR A 40 -3.40 12.58 -15.53
C THR A 40 -3.88 11.28 -16.16
N GLY A 41 -4.01 11.26 -17.49
CA GLY A 41 -4.45 10.09 -18.26
C GLY A 41 -5.77 9.51 -17.75
N ASP A 42 -5.88 8.20 -17.72
CA ASP A 42 -7.13 7.50 -17.36
C ASP A 42 -7.72 7.94 -16.03
N LEU A 43 -6.88 8.29 -15.05
CA LEU A 43 -7.36 8.76 -13.75
C LEU A 43 -8.11 10.11 -13.85
N ALA A 44 -7.69 10.99 -14.76
CA ALA A 44 -8.37 12.26 -15.04
C ALA A 44 -9.60 12.06 -15.93
N ASP A 45 -9.51 11.18 -16.91
CA ASP A 45 -10.45 11.10 -18.03
C ASP A 45 -11.65 10.19 -17.77
N THR A 46 -11.51 9.22 -16.85
CA THR A 46 -12.53 8.16 -16.67
C THR A 46 -13.53 8.42 -15.56
N GLY A 47 -13.41 9.51 -14.78
CA GLY A 47 -14.37 9.76 -13.69
C GLY A 47 -14.08 11.04 -12.90
N PRO A 48 -14.93 11.36 -11.91
CA PRO A 48 -14.80 12.60 -11.15
C PRO A 48 -13.53 12.61 -10.27
N TYR A 49 -12.95 13.79 -10.12
CA TYR A 49 -11.96 14.06 -9.10
C TYR A 49 -12.26 15.38 -8.38
N LEU A 50 -11.79 15.49 -7.15
CA LEU A 50 -11.98 16.68 -6.32
C LEU A 50 -10.75 16.92 -5.47
N LYS A 51 -10.39 18.19 -5.30
CA LYS A 51 -9.37 18.56 -4.31
C LYS A 51 -9.90 18.28 -2.91
N VAL A 52 -9.19 17.47 -2.15
CA VAL A 52 -9.52 17.10 -0.77
C VAL A 52 -8.22 17.04 0.04
N ASP A 53 -8.02 18.02 0.90
CA ASP A 53 -6.97 17.95 1.92
C ASP A 53 -7.52 17.23 3.15
N THR A 54 -6.97 16.07 3.47
CA THR A 54 -7.42 15.25 4.60
C THR A 54 -7.20 15.94 5.95
N THR A 55 -6.29 16.91 6.02
CA THR A 55 -6.06 17.72 7.22
C THR A 55 -7.13 18.83 7.39
N ASN A 56 -7.98 19.04 6.39
CA ASN A 56 -9.11 19.97 6.43
C ASN A 56 -10.44 19.20 6.47
N ILE A 57 -11.03 19.12 7.65
CA ILE A 57 -12.26 18.36 7.88
C ILE A 57 -13.45 18.87 7.05
N GLU A 58 -13.50 20.19 6.75
CA GLU A 58 -14.58 20.79 5.97
C GLU A 58 -14.53 20.35 4.49
N GLU A 59 -13.31 20.26 3.91
CA GLU A 59 -13.14 19.74 2.55
C GLU A 59 -13.55 18.28 2.45
N LEU A 60 -13.20 17.44 3.43
CA LEU A 60 -13.64 16.05 3.54
C LEU A 60 -15.16 15.93 3.64
N ALA A 61 -15.77 16.66 4.58
CA ALA A 61 -17.20 16.64 4.80
C ALA A 61 -17.98 17.16 3.58
N PHE A 62 -17.45 18.17 2.88
CA PHE A 62 -18.01 18.64 1.62
C PHE A 62 -17.99 17.55 0.54
N ALA A 63 -16.85 16.89 0.37
CA ALA A 63 -16.70 15.80 -0.61
C ALA A 63 -17.71 14.67 -0.34
N VAL A 64 -17.78 14.22 0.90
CA VAL A 64 -18.69 13.14 1.34
C VAL A 64 -20.15 13.50 1.06
N ARG A 65 -20.58 14.69 1.45
CA ARG A 65 -21.97 15.13 1.21
C ARG A 65 -22.29 15.34 -0.28
N LYS A 66 -21.38 16.00 -1.02
CA LYS A 66 -21.56 16.32 -2.45
C LYS A 66 -21.79 15.07 -3.28
N TYR A 67 -21.00 14.03 -3.04
CA TYR A 67 -21.04 12.78 -3.81
C TYR A 67 -21.80 11.66 -3.10
N ARG A 68 -22.40 11.91 -1.94
CA ARG A 68 -23.14 10.92 -1.13
C ARG A 68 -22.29 9.69 -0.84
N ILE A 69 -21.02 9.91 -0.47
CA ILE A 69 -20.05 8.85 -0.21
C ILE A 69 -20.53 7.95 0.93
N ASP A 70 -20.45 6.65 0.73
CA ASP A 70 -20.70 5.62 1.73
C ASP A 70 -19.44 4.85 2.14
N THR A 71 -18.35 4.98 1.35
CA THR A 71 -17.10 4.26 1.59
C THR A 71 -15.90 5.16 1.29
N ILE A 72 -14.93 5.21 2.20
CA ILE A 72 -13.70 5.99 2.05
C ILE A 72 -12.49 5.05 2.07
N TYR A 73 -11.75 5.01 0.97
CA TYR A 73 -10.41 4.42 0.94
C TYR A 73 -9.39 5.51 1.27
N HIS A 74 -8.85 5.48 2.50
CA HIS A 74 -7.95 6.53 2.98
C HIS A 74 -6.49 6.14 2.75
N LEU A 75 -5.95 6.50 1.57
CA LEU A 75 -4.58 6.19 1.15
C LEU A 75 -3.61 7.38 1.29
N ALA A 76 -4.10 8.55 1.72
CA ALA A 76 -3.25 9.71 1.91
C ALA A 76 -2.26 9.49 3.06
N ALA A 77 -0.97 9.46 2.75
CA ALA A 77 0.11 9.24 3.71
C ALA A 77 1.41 9.91 3.24
N VAL A 78 2.34 10.08 4.17
CA VAL A 78 3.73 10.45 3.90
C VAL A 78 4.59 9.19 3.98
N LEU A 79 5.39 8.90 2.95
CA LEU A 79 6.25 7.71 2.90
C LEU A 79 7.39 7.79 3.93
N SER A 80 7.96 6.63 4.28
CA SER A 80 8.92 6.46 5.36
C SER A 80 10.11 7.43 5.30
N ALA A 81 10.81 7.52 4.18
CA ALA A 81 11.99 8.38 4.04
C ALA A 81 11.68 9.89 4.14
N ILE A 82 10.50 10.33 3.68
CA ILE A 82 10.04 11.71 3.82
C ILE A 82 9.58 11.97 5.25
N GLY A 83 8.93 10.99 5.88
CA GLY A 83 8.47 11.05 7.26
C GLY A 83 9.62 11.22 8.25
N GLU A 84 10.74 10.53 8.05
CA GLU A 84 11.94 10.70 8.88
C GLU A 84 12.55 12.10 8.76
N LYS A 85 12.52 12.70 7.56
CA LYS A 85 12.99 14.08 7.33
C LYS A 85 12.04 15.12 7.90
N ASN A 86 10.76 14.82 8.01
CA ASN A 86 9.73 15.75 8.49
C ASN A 86 8.65 15.02 9.32
N PRO A 87 8.97 14.66 10.59
CA PRO A 87 8.06 13.92 11.47
C PRO A 87 6.74 14.65 11.73
N GLY A 88 6.75 15.98 11.82
CA GLY A 88 5.53 16.78 12.02
C GLY A 88 4.56 16.69 10.85
N LEU A 89 5.08 16.66 9.61
CA LEU A 89 4.26 16.47 8.42
C LEU A 89 3.67 15.05 8.38
N ALA A 90 4.49 14.03 8.71
CA ALA A 90 4.04 12.65 8.75
C ALA A 90 2.91 12.46 9.76
N TRP A 91 3.05 13.03 10.96
CA TRP A 91 2.00 13.03 11.98
C TRP A 91 0.73 13.74 11.50
N ASN A 92 0.87 14.96 10.99
CA ASN A 92 -0.28 15.76 10.58
C ASN A 92 -1.11 15.06 9.47
N ILE A 93 -0.47 14.51 8.45
CA ILE A 93 -1.17 13.81 7.36
C ILE A 93 -1.63 12.43 7.82
N GLY A 94 -0.75 11.64 8.44
CA GLY A 94 -1.02 10.24 8.78
C GLY A 94 -1.97 10.06 9.96
N VAL A 95 -1.91 10.93 10.96
CA VAL A 95 -2.73 10.81 12.18
C VAL A 95 -3.88 11.80 12.19
N ASN A 96 -3.62 13.11 12.07
CA ASN A 96 -4.70 14.10 12.09
C ASN A 96 -5.60 13.97 10.85
N GLY A 97 -5.00 13.63 9.68
CA GLY A 97 -5.78 13.37 8.47
C GLY A 97 -6.71 12.16 8.62
N LEU A 98 -6.23 11.06 9.19
CA LEU A 98 -7.06 9.89 9.48
C LEU A 98 -8.13 10.21 10.52
N TYR A 99 -7.79 10.93 11.59
CA TYR A 99 -8.75 11.34 12.60
C TYR A 99 -9.92 12.12 11.97
N ASN A 100 -9.65 13.09 11.09
CA ASN A 100 -10.68 13.82 10.36
C ASN A 100 -11.54 12.90 9.47
N VAL A 101 -10.93 11.95 8.80
CA VAL A 101 -11.66 10.95 7.99
C VAL A 101 -12.61 10.12 8.86
N LEU A 102 -12.14 9.66 10.01
CA LEU A 102 -12.95 8.86 10.94
C LEU A 102 -14.12 9.69 11.54
N GLU A 103 -13.89 10.96 11.88
CA GLU A 103 -14.98 11.85 12.35
C GLU A 103 -16.03 12.07 11.26
N VAL A 104 -15.61 12.39 10.03
CA VAL A 104 -16.53 12.56 8.90
C VAL A 104 -17.27 11.26 8.58
N ALA A 105 -16.58 10.12 8.66
CA ALA A 105 -17.17 8.80 8.45
C ALA A 105 -18.25 8.51 9.51
N ARG A 106 -17.95 8.79 10.79
CA ARG A 106 -18.90 8.64 11.90
C ARG A 106 -20.18 9.48 11.70
N GLU A 107 -20.02 10.74 11.28
CA GLU A 107 -21.15 11.65 11.08
C GLU A 107 -22.01 11.32 9.86
N ASN A 108 -21.43 10.64 8.85
CA ASN A 108 -22.10 10.37 7.58
C ASN A 108 -22.35 8.87 7.33
N ASN A 109 -22.12 7.99 8.32
CA ASN A 109 -22.26 6.53 8.21
C ASN A 109 -21.45 5.92 7.05
N CYS A 110 -20.19 6.37 6.88
CA CYS A 110 -19.30 5.80 5.88
C CYS A 110 -18.46 4.64 6.47
N ALA A 111 -18.20 3.63 5.68
CA ALA A 111 -17.14 2.67 5.96
C ALA A 111 -15.78 3.25 5.58
N VAL A 112 -14.72 2.81 6.25
CA VAL A 112 -13.35 3.30 6.03
C VAL A 112 -12.39 2.15 5.84
N PHE A 113 -11.67 2.16 4.71
CA PHE A 113 -10.48 1.32 4.52
C PHE A 113 -9.22 2.12 4.88
N PHE A 114 -8.40 1.58 5.77
CA PHE A 114 -7.12 2.16 6.16
C PHE A 114 -5.96 1.19 5.89
N PRO A 115 -5.04 1.48 4.96
CA PRO A 115 -3.87 0.66 4.73
C PRO A 115 -2.81 0.90 5.82
N SER A 116 -2.55 -0.13 6.62
CA SER A 116 -1.35 -0.22 7.43
C SER A 116 -0.18 -0.81 6.62
N SER A 117 0.89 -1.21 7.25
CA SER A 117 2.14 -1.62 6.60
C SER A 117 2.96 -2.53 7.50
N ILE A 118 3.84 -3.34 6.91
CA ILE A 118 4.94 -4.01 7.64
C ILE A 118 5.77 -3.03 8.46
N GLY A 119 5.79 -1.75 8.08
CA GLY A 119 6.44 -0.68 8.84
C GLY A 119 5.85 -0.41 10.23
N ALA A 120 4.67 -0.97 10.56
CA ALA A 120 4.07 -0.93 11.90
C ALA A 120 4.81 -1.83 12.91
N PHE A 121 5.61 -2.76 12.44
CA PHE A 121 6.42 -3.64 13.27
C PHE A 121 7.78 -3.01 13.60
N GLY A 122 8.54 -3.63 14.49
CA GLY A 122 9.82 -3.12 14.94
C GLY A 122 10.75 -4.24 15.42
N PRO A 123 11.95 -3.90 15.91
CA PRO A 123 13.03 -4.86 16.16
C PRO A 123 12.74 -5.92 17.23
N THR A 124 11.66 -5.78 18.00
CA THR A 124 11.23 -6.77 19.00
C THR A 124 10.11 -7.67 18.50
N THR A 125 9.64 -7.48 17.27
CA THR A 125 8.64 -8.33 16.63
C THR A 125 9.33 -9.55 16.02
N PRO A 126 8.76 -10.77 16.12
CA PRO A 126 9.26 -11.92 15.35
C PRO A 126 9.30 -11.59 13.86
N LEU A 127 10.43 -11.88 13.19
CA LEU A 127 10.59 -11.55 11.76
C LEU A 127 9.98 -12.61 10.83
N ASP A 128 10.03 -13.87 11.26
CA ASP A 128 9.47 -14.98 10.50
C ASP A 128 8.10 -15.32 11.03
N ASP A 129 7.15 -15.49 10.11
CA ASP A 129 5.74 -15.75 10.40
C ASP A 129 5.19 -14.82 11.50
N THR A 130 5.42 -13.52 11.28
CA THR A 130 5.02 -12.46 12.24
C THR A 130 3.53 -12.59 12.58
N PRO A 131 3.16 -12.86 13.84
CA PRO A 131 1.79 -13.12 14.23
C PRO A 131 0.85 -11.95 13.94
N GLN A 132 -0.43 -12.22 13.69
CA GLN A 132 -1.48 -11.22 13.54
C GLN A 132 -1.53 -10.28 14.75
N ASP A 133 -1.55 -10.85 15.94
CA ASP A 133 -1.51 -10.13 17.21
C ASP A 133 -0.11 -10.25 17.83
N THR A 134 0.62 -9.16 17.83
CA THR A 134 1.98 -9.10 18.37
C THR A 134 2.33 -7.69 18.81
N ILE A 135 3.47 -7.54 19.50
CA ILE A 135 3.96 -6.25 19.95
C ILE A 135 4.45 -5.42 18.75
N GLN A 136 3.88 -4.25 18.57
CA GLN A 136 4.27 -3.27 17.57
C GLN A 136 5.08 -2.14 18.24
N ARG A 137 6.39 -2.08 17.94
CA ARG A 137 7.29 -1.01 18.42
C ARG A 137 8.15 -0.50 17.28
N PRO A 138 7.54 0.17 16.28
CA PRO A 138 8.27 0.70 15.14
C PRO A 138 9.29 1.75 15.57
N THR A 139 10.39 1.84 14.85
CA THR A 139 11.46 2.80 15.09
C THR A 139 11.45 3.97 14.10
N SER A 140 10.49 3.99 13.18
CA SER A 140 10.28 5.06 12.21
C SER A 140 9.02 5.85 12.52
N MET A 141 9.01 7.14 12.17
CA MET A 141 7.81 7.99 12.30
C MET A 141 6.66 7.47 11.46
N TYR A 142 6.96 6.94 10.27
CA TYR A 142 5.98 6.26 9.43
C TYR A 142 5.29 5.11 10.17
N GLY A 143 6.07 4.21 10.77
CA GLY A 143 5.52 3.10 11.55
C GLY A 143 4.70 3.56 12.75
N VAL A 144 5.16 4.59 13.47
CA VAL A 144 4.39 5.21 14.58
C VAL A 144 3.02 5.68 14.10
N THR A 145 2.94 6.36 12.93
CA THR A 145 1.65 6.81 12.39
C THR A 145 0.76 5.64 11.98
N LYS A 146 1.34 4.54 11.47
CA LYS A 146 0.57 3.34 11.09
C LYS A 146 -0.02 2.63 12.31
N VAL A 147 0.76 2.40 13.36
CA VAL A 147 0.26 1.82 14.62
C VAL A 147 -0.83 2.70 15.23
N THR A 148 -0.60 4.03 15.29
CA THR A 148 -1.61 4.97 15.78
C THR A 148 -2.90 4.88 14.96
N GLY A 149 -2.78 4.74 13.65
CA GLY A 149 -3.94 4.60 12.74
C GLY A 149 -4.70 3.30 12.98
N GLU A 150 -4.03 2.18 13.16
CA GLU A 150 -4.65 0.90 13.53
C GLU A 150 -5.47 1.06 14.82
N MET A 151 -4.86 1.60 15.88
CA MET A 151 -5.54 1.82 17.17
C MET A 151 -6.72 2.79 17.08
N LEU A 152 -6.62 3.86 16.26
CA LEU A 152 -7.73 4.77 16.02
C LEU A 152 -8.90 4.07 15.30
N CYS A 153 -8.61 3.28 14.27
CA CYS A 153 -9.64 2.53 13.55
C CYS A 153 -10.37 1.55 14.47
N ASP A 154 -9.65 0.80 15.31
CA ASP A 154 -10.24 -0.11 16.29
C ASP A 154 -11.10 0.65 17.31
N TYR A 155 -10.60 1.79 17.83
CA TYR A 155 -11.35 2.61 18.76
C TYR A 155 -12.65 3.13 18.16
N TYR A 156 -12.62 3.63 16.90
CA TYR A 156 -13.82 4.14 16.23
C TYR A 156 -14.85 3.05 15.93
N TYR A 157 -14.38 1.84 15.60
CA TYR A 157 -15.27 0.70 15.47
C TYR A 157 -15.93 0.34 16.81
N MET A 158 -15.15 0.12 17.85
CA MET A 158 -15.64 -0.31 19.16
C MET A 158 -16.52 0.74 19.83
N ARG A 159 -16.16 2.01 19.71
CA ARG A 159 -16.83 3.10 20.44
C ARG A 159 -18.02 3.69 19.71
N PHE A 160 -17.94 3.78 18.38
CA PHE A 160 -18.91 4.49 17.57
C PHE A 160 -19.56 3.63 16.48
N GLY A 161 -19.12 2.39 16.29
CA GLY A 161 -19.67 1.50 15.27
C GLY A 161 -19.29 1.87 13.84
N VAL A 162 -18.24 2.68 13.64
CA VAL A 162 -17.74 2.98 12.30
C VAL A 162 -17.12 1.70 11.71
N ASP A 163 -17.59 1.27 10.54
CA ASP A 163 -17.03 0.11 9.87
C ASP A 163 -15.64 0.44 9.32
N THR A 164 -14.63 0.23 10.15
CA THR A 164 -13.21 0.38 9.78
C THR A 164 -12.62 -0.98 9.44
N ARG A 165 -11.93 -1.05 8.31
CA ARG A 165 -11.22 -2.25 7.86
C ARG A 165 -9.87 -1.86 7.29
N GLY A 166 -8.89 -2.76 7.38
CA GLY A 166 -7.56 -2.48 6.87
C GLY A 166 -6.66 -3.69 6.83
N VAL A 167 -5.58 -3.57 6.08
CA VAL A 167 -4.54 -4.58 5.94
C VAL A 167 -3.17 -3.98 6.26
N ARG A 168 -2.24 -4.79 6.75
CA ARG A 168 -0.81 -4.46 6.80
C ARG A 168 -0.20 -4.92 5.48
N TYR A 169 0.03 -3.95 4.61
CA TYR A 169 0.68 -4.25 3.33
C TYR A 169 2.15 -4.59 3.52
N PRO A 170 2.64 -5.63 2.83
CA PRO A 170 4.07 -5.85 2.64
C PRO A 170 4.67 -4.84 1.66
N GLY A 171 5.89 -5.07 1.17
CA GLY A 171 6.47 -4.28 0.09
C GLY A 171 5.67 -4.45 -1.20
N ILE A 172 5.18 -3.35 -1.77
CA ILE A 172 4.34 -3.39 -2.97
C ILE A 172 5.16 -3.18 -4.23
N ILE A 173 4.99 -4.09 -5.18
CA ILE A 173 5.66 -4.08 -6.49
C ILE A 173 4.63 -3.73 -7.57
N SER A 174 4.92 -2.73 -8.40
CA SER A 174 4.04 -2.29 -9.49
C SER A 174 4.85 -2.01 -10.75
N ASN A 175 4.26 -2.31 -11.91
CA ASN A 175 4.79 -1.93 -13.21
C ASN A 175 4.14 -0.64 -13.78
N VAL A 176 3.24 0.01 -13.04
CA VAL A 176 2.51 1.21 -13.51
C VAL A 176 3.15 2.48 -12.97
N THR A 177 3.23 2.63 -11.67
CA THR A 177 3.76 3.83 -11.02
C THR A 177 5.18 3.55 -10.52
N LEU A 178 6.10 4.47 -10.84
CA LEU A 178 7.47 4.40 -10.34
C LEU A 178 7.51 4.56 -8.81
N PRO A 179 8.47 3.92 -8.16
CA PRO A 179 8.61 3.99 -6.71
C PRO A 179 8.92 5.40 -6.20
N GLY A 180 8.50 5.69 -4.98
CA GLY A 180 8.57 7.03 -4.37
C GLY A 180 9.70 7.24 -3.36
N GLY A 181 10.66 6.32 -3.24
CA GLY A 181 11.77 6.37 -2.28
C GLY A 181 11.55 5.54 -1.01
N GLY A 182 10.79 4.44 -1.10
CA GLY A 182 10.61 3.46 -0.02
C GLY A 182 11.80 2.49 0.12
N THR A 183 11.87 1.81 1.24
CA THR A 183 12.93 0.81 1.51
C THR A 183 12.82 -0.40 0.59
N THR A 184 11.58 -0.79 0.21
CA THR A 184 11.29 -1.95 -0.66
C THR A 184 11.35 -1.63 -2.15
N ASP A 185 11.58 -0.38 -2.53
CA ASP A 185 11.54 0.08 -3.91
C ASP A 185 12.58 -0.60 -4.82
N TYR A 186 13.64 -1.17 -4.22
CA TYR A 186 14.64 -1.94 -4.97
C TYR A 186 13.99 -3.07 -5.78
N ALA A 187 12.91 -3.68 -5.26
CA ALA A 187 12.19 -4.76 -5.91
C ALA A 187 11.34 -4.32 -7.12
N VAL A 188 11.18 -3.01 -7.31
CA VAL A 188 10.63 -2.41 -8.53
C VAL A 188 11.76 -1.94 -9.45
N GLU A 189 12.70 -1.18 -8.89
CA GLU A 189 13.83 -0.60 -9.62
C GLU A 189 14.64 -1.65 -10.37
N ILE A 190 14.85 -2.82 -9.76
CA ILE A 190 15.60 -3.93 -10.36
C ILE A 190 15.06 -4.38 -11.73
N TYR A 191 13.73 -4.37 -11.94
CA TYR A 191 13.13 -4.74 -13.21
C TYR A 191 13.35 -3.67 -14.28
N TYR A 192 13.21 -2.40 -13.91
CA TYR A 192 13.48 -1.28 -14.82
C TYR A 192 14.94 -1.26 -15.27
N GLU A 193 15.86 -1.44 -14.32
CA GLU A 193 17.29 -1.48 -14.61
C GLU A 193 17.70 -2.73 -15.38
N ALA A 194 17.09 -3.86 -15.11
CA ALA A 194 17.32 -5.09 -15.87
C ALA A 194 16.97 -4.92 -17.35
N VAL A 195 15.82 -4.28 -17.65
CA VAL A 195 15.36 -4.04 -19.03
C VAL A 195 16.19 -2.95 -19.72
N LYS A 196 16.51 -1.86 -19.01
CA LYS A 196 17.23 -0.72 -19.60
C LYS A 196 18.71 -0.97 -19.78
N ASN A 197 19.36 -1.50 -18.75
CA ASN A 197 20.80 -1.49 -18.61
C ASN A 197 21.41 -2.90 -18.48
N GLY A 198 20.59 -3.93 -18.27
CA GLY A 198 21.04 -5.30 -18.00
C GLY A 198 21.79 -5.46 -16.67
N LYS A 199 21.76 -4.45 -15.80
CA LYS A 199 22.44 -4.46 -14.50
C LYS A 199 21.69 -3.62 -13.47
N PHE A 200 21.85 -3.97 -12.19
CA PHE A 200 21.29 -3.24 -11.07
C PHE A 200 22.28 -3.22 -9.89
N THR A 201 22.32 -2.09 -9.17
CA THR A 201 23.06 -1.97 -7.92
C THR A 201 22.08 -1.93 -6.76
N CYS A 202 22.02 -3.01 -5.99
CA CYS A 202 21.05 -3.15 -4.90
C CYS A 202 21.45 -2.34 -3.66
N PRO A 203 20.56 -1.52 -3.09
CA PRO A 203 20.85 -0.76 -1.87
C PRO A 203 20.63 -1.57 -0.59
N LEU A 204 20.18 -2.83 -0.67
CA LEU A 204 20.05 -3.74 0.47
C LEU A 204 21.05 -4.87 0.37
N ALA A 205 21.50 -5.36 1.51
CA ALA A 205 22.47 -6.46 1.57
C ALA A 205 21.84 -7.78 1.12
N LYS A 206 22.70 -8.67 0.60
CA LYS A 206 22.37 -10.06 0.35
C LYS A 206 21.83 -10.72 1.62
N GLY A 207 20.79 -11.54 1.49
CA GLY A 207 20.14 -12.22 2.61
C GLY A 207 19.16 -11.36 3.40
N THR A 208 18.86 -10.13 2.94
CA THR A 208 17.80 -9.28 3.51
C THR A 208 16.46 -9.73 2.98
N PHE A 209 15.78 -10.62 3.67
CA PHE A 209 14.43 -11.07 3.33
C PHE A 209 13.41 -10.01 3.70
N LEU A 210 12.42 -9.80 2.83
CA LEU A 210 11.26 -8.94 3.07
C LEU A 210 10.00 -9.58 2.49
N ASP A 211 8.89 -9.39 3.18
CA ASP A 211 7.57 -9.77 2.65
C ASP A 211 7.17 -8.81 1.54
N MET A 212 6.69 -9.33 0.42
CA MET A 212 6.42 -8.61 -0.80
C MET A 212 5.10 -9.03 -1.43
N MET A 213 4.51 -8.13 -2.21
CA MET A 213 3.24 -8.37 -2.90
C MET A 213 3.19 -7.62 -4.23
N TYR A 214 2.59 -8.23 -5.24
CA TYR A 214 2.32 -7.57 -6.50
C TYR A 214 1.07 -6.68 -6.40
N MET A 215 1.06 -5.54 -7.11
CA MET A 215 -0.02 -4.54 -7.02
C MET A 215 -1.42 -5.09 -7.32
N PRO A 216 -1.65 -5.97 -8.30
CA PRO A 216 -2.98 -6.53 -8.51
C PRO A 216 -3.54 -7.25 -7.28
N ASP A 217 -2.71 -8.02 -6.57
CA ASP A 217 -3.12 -8.68 -5.33
C ASP A 217 -3.37 -7.66 -4.20
N ALA A 218 -2.57 -6.59 -4.13
CA ALA A 218 -2.78 -5.52 -3.15
C ALA A 218 -4.12 -4.79 -3.35
N ILE A 219 -4.51 -4.57 -4.60
CA ILE A 219 -5.80 -3.95 -4.96
C ILE A 219 -6.95 -4.90 -4.64
N ASP A 220 -6.83 -6.17 -5.04
CA ASP A 220 -7.83 -7.19 -4.74
C ASP A 220 -8.01 -7.35 -3.22
N ALA A 221 -6.93 -7.33 -2.42
CA ALA A 221 -7.01 -7.36 -0.97
C ALA A 221 -7.85 -6.22 -0.39
N ALA A 222 -7.59 -4.97 -0.84
CA ALA A 222 -8.34 -3.80 -0.38
C ALA A 222 -9.83 -3.89 -0.71
N ILE A 223 -10.16 -4.36 -1.91
CA ILE A 223 -11.55 -4.43 -2.37
C ILE A 223 -12.28 -5.60 -1.70
N ASN A 224 -11.68 -6.79 -1.72
CA ASN A 224 -12.30 -8.00 -1.18
C ASN A 224 -12.55 -7.90 0.34
N LEU A 225 -11.61 -7.31 1.10
CA LEU A 225 -11.83 -7.05 2.52
C LEU A 225 -13.02 -6.11 2.75
N MET A 226 -13.18 -5.06 1.94
CA MET A 226 -14.33 -4.15 2.07
C MET A 226 -15.64 -4.76 1.60
N GLU A 227 -15.61 -5.79 0.75
CA GLU A 227 -16.77 -6.57 0.29
C GLU A 227 -17.13 -7.74 1.22
N ALA A 228 -16.20 -8.16 2.09
CA ALA A 228 -16.42 -9.27 3.01
C ALA A 228 -17.61 -9.02 3.94
N ASP A 229 -18.29 -10.11 4.34
CA ASP A 229 -19.37 -10.00 5.32
C ASP A 229 -18.80 -9.52 6.66
N PRO A 230 -19.31 -8.41 7.21
CA PRO A 230 -18.80 -7.88 8.47
C PRO A 230 -18.98 -8.82 9.66
N SER A 231 -19.88 -9.80 9.58
CA SER A 231 -20.09 -10.80 10.63
C SER A 231 -18.97 -11.84 10.72
N ASP A 232 -18.23 -12.05 9.65
CA ASP A 232 -17.12 -13.01 9.58
C ASP A 232 -15.79 -12.42 10.09
N LEU A 233 -15.70 -11.09 10.16
CA LEU A 233 -14.49 -10.38 10.54
C LEU A 233 -14.33 -10.31 12.07
N LYS A 234 -13.39 -11.06 12.62
CA LYS A 234 -12.98 -10.97 14.04
C LYS A 234 -11.97 -9.83 14.26
N HIS A 235 -10.97 -9.74 13.39
CA HIS A 235 -9.90 -8.75 13.49
C HIS A 235 -10.26 -7.41 12.82
N ARG A 236 -11.10 -7.37 11.81
CA ARG A 236 -11.61 -6.21 11.08
C ARG A 236 -10.53 -5.30 10.49
N ASN A 237 -9.63 -4.80 11.28
CA ASN A 237 -8.61 -3.85 10.91
C ASN A 237 -7.22 -4.45 11.03
N ALA A 238 -6.27 -3.95 10.20
CA ALA A 238 -4.86 -4.33 10.21
C ALA A 238 -4.59 -5.84 10.03
N PHE A 239 -5.33 -6.51 9.16
CA PHE A 239 -5.02 -7.89 8.80
C PHE A 239 -3.60 -7.99 8.23
N ASN A 240 -2.80 -8.91 8.72
CA ASN A 240 -1.59 -9.31 8.04
C ASN A 240 -1.95 -9.96 6.71
N ILE A 241 -1.33 -9.54 5.62
CA ILE A 241 -1.43 -10.17 4.31
C ILE A 241 -0.04 -10.37 3.72
N SER A 242 0.23 -11.57 3.24
CA SER A 242 1.50 -11.98 2.66
C SER A 242 1.26 -12.62 1.30
N ALA A 243 2.19 -12.46 0.35
CA ALA A 243 2.12 -13.13 -0.93
C ALA A 243 3.43 -13.87 -1.24
N MET A 244 4.57 -13.25 -1.04
CA MET A 244 5.87 -13.83 -1.29
C MET A 244 6.95 -13.20 -0.40
N SER A 245 7.94 -14.00 0.00
CA SER A 245 9.11 -13.53 0.74
C SER A 245 10.37 -13.89 -0.04
N PHE A 246 11.23 -12.91 -0.26
CA PHE A 246 12.50 -13.11 -0.96
C PHE A 246 13.55 -12.07 -0.58
N ASP A 247 14.82 -12.41 -0.83
CA ASP A 247 15.96 -11.51 -0.75
C ASP A 247 16.38 -11.00 -2.14
N PRO A 248 17.31 -10.04 -2.25
CA PRO A 248 17.78 -9.53 -3.54
C PRO A 248 18.35 -10.59 -4.48
N GLU A 249 18.97 -11.64 -3.96
CA GLU A 249 19.52 -12.72 -4.82
C GLU A 249 18.43 -13.57 -5.45
N ILE A 250 17.37 -13.85 -4.72
CA ILE A 250 16.26 -14.68 -5.21
C ILE A 250 15.54 -13.97 -6.37
N ILE A 251 15.20 -12.68 -6.22
CA ILE A 251 14.57 -11.91 -7.30
C ILE A 251 15.52 -11.74 -8.50
N ALA A 252 16.82 -11.51 -8.27
CA ALA A 252 17.80 -11.44 -9.34
C ALA A 252 17.96 -12.77 -10.09
N ALA A 253 17.91 -13.90 -9.38
CA ALA A 253 17.95 -15.23 -9.99
C ALA A 253 16.70 -15.47 -10.86
N GLU A 254 15.54 -15.01 -10.44
CA GLU A 254 14.32 -15.10 -11.23
C GLU A 254 14.40 -14.25 -12.51
N ILE A 255 14.91 -13.02 -12.41
CA ILE A 255 15.13 -12.15 -13.58
C ILE A 255 16.11 -12.79 -14.57
N ARG A 256 17.18 -13.45 -14.10
CA ARG A 256 18.16 -14.14 -14.97
C ARG A 256 17.59 -15.27 -15.80
N LYS A 257 16.45 -15.86 -15.41
CA LYS A 257 15.75 -16.86 -16.24
C LYS A 257 15.22 -16.24 -17.55
N HIS A 258 14.89 -14.96 -17.52
CA HIS A 258 14.37 -14.18 -18.66
C HIS A 258 15.45 -13.33 -19.34
N ILE A 259 16.40 -12.81 -18.59
CA ILE A 259 17.53 -11.99 -19.04
C ILE A 259 18.83 -12.63 -18.55
N PRO A 260 19.38 -13.65 -19.25
CA PRO A 260 20.54 -14.44 -18.77
C PRO A 260 21.79 -13.62 -18.48
N GLY A 261 21.96 -12.45 -19.14
CA GLY A 261 23.09 -11.54 -18.94
C GLY A 261 22.91 -10.53 -17.81
N PHE A 262 21.81 -10.60 -17.04
CA PHE A 262 21.56 -9.65 -15.96
C PHE A 262 22.56 -9.77 -14.82
N VAL A 263 23.20 -8.65 -14.48
CA VAL A 263 24.20 -8.53 -13.40
C VAL A 263 23.64 -7.71 -12.26
N MET A 264 23.83 -8.20 -11.03
CA MET A 264 23.50 -7.44 -9.83
C MET A 264 24.75 -7.26 -8.97
N ASP A 265 24.99 -5.99 -8.60
CA ASP A 265 26.01 -5.56 -7.65
C ASP A 265 25.34 -4.98 -6.39
N TYR A 266 26.11 -4.65 -5.37
CA TYR A 266 25.64 -4.12 -4.11
C TYR A 266 26.35 -2.81 -3.76
N ASP A 267 25.54 -1.80 -3.36
CA ASP A 267 26.01 -0.58 -2.67
C ASP A 267 25.01 -0.30 -1.56
N VAL A 268 25.25 -0.90 -0.41
CA VAL A 268 24.27 -0.95 0.69
C VAL A 268 24.10 0.41 1.33
N ASP A 269 22.89 0.94 1.23
CA ASP A 269 22.47 2.16 1.96
C ASP A 269 22.22 1.80 3.44
N PRO A 270 23.03 2.33 4.39
CA PRO A 270 22.92 1.95 5.79
C PRO A 270 21.60 2.40 6.43
N VAL A 271 20.94 3.43 5.90
CA VAL A 271 19.64 3.90 6.42
C VAL A 271 18.53 2.96 5.98
N LYS A 272 18.50 2.60 4.68
CA LYS A 272 17.52 1.64 4.15
C LYS A 272 17.70 0.26 4.78
N GLN A 273 18.96 -0.20 4.91
CA GLN A 273 19.26 -1.50 5.55
C GLN A 273 18.76 -1.55 6.99
N LYS A 274 19.07 -0.53 7.77
CA LYS A 274 18.62 -0.47 9.18
C LYS A 274 17.10 -0.51 9.32
N ILE A 275 16.37 0.07 8.39
CA ILE A 275 14.90 0.00 8.35
C ILE A 275 14.46 -1.42 7.97
N ALA A 276 15.02 -1.98 6.90
CA ALA A 276 14.71 -3.33 6.43
C ALA A 276 14.91 -4.40 7.51
N ASP A 277 16.01 -4.31 8.27
CA ASP A 277 16.34 -5.23 9.37
C ASP A 277 15.31 -5.26 10.51
N THR A 278 14.38 -4.30 10.55
CA THR A 278 13.32 -4.23 11.56
C THR A 278 11.95 -4.69 11.06
N TRP A 279 11.85 -5.03 9.79
CA TRP A 279 10.59 -5.43 9.17
C TRP A 279 10.48 -6.94 9.02
N PRO A 280 9.26 -7.48 9.02
CA PRO A 280 9.02 -8.90 8.79
C PRO A 280 9.66 -9.45 7.51
N ASN A 281 10.32 -10.60 7.64
CA ASN A 281 10.69 -11.42 6.51
C ASN A 281 9.43 -11.99 5.85
N ARG A 282 8.44 -12.36 6.67
CA ARG A 282 7.14 -12.87 6.27
C ARG A 282 6.13 -12.65 7.40
N MET A 283 4.91 -12.27 7.03
CA MET A 283 3.78 -12.16 7.97
C MET A 283 2.93 -13.43 7.92
N ASP A 284 2.41 -13.86 9.09
CA ASP A 284 1.36 -14.88 9.16
C ASP A 284 0.03 -14.24 8.73
N ASP A 285 -0.53 -14.71 7.61
CA ASP A 285 -1.77 -14.23 7.01
C ASP A 285 -2.97 -15.16 7.23
N THR A 286 -2.85 -16.10 8.18
CA THR A 286 -3.89 -17.09 8.49
C THR A 286 -5.24 -16.43 8.81
N ALA A 287 -5.24 -15.35 9.61
CA ALA A 287 -6.47 -14.63 9.94
C ALA A 287 -7.17 -14.07 8.69
N ALA A 288 -6.42 -13.49 7.75
CA ALA A 288 -6.97 -12.98 6.51
C ALA A 288 -7.55 -14.09 5.63
N ARG A 289 -6.88 -15.24 5.55
CA ARG A 289 -7.36 -16.40 4.79
C ARG A 289 -8.65 -16.98 5.38
N GLU A 290 -8.72 -17.11 6.69
CA GLU A 290 -9.87 -17.72 7.38
C GLU A 290 -11.09 -16.79 7.44
N GLU A 291 -10.90 -15.48 7.64
CA GLU A 291 -11.98 -14.56 7.93
C GLU A 291 -12.60 -13.92 6.68
N TRP A 292 -11.84 -13.72 5.61
CA TRP A 292 -12.35 -13.12 4.38
C TRP A 292 -11.80 -13.72 3.09
N GLY A 293 -11.16 -14.89 3.17
CA GLY A 293 -10.77 -15.67 1.99
C GLY A 293 -9.60 -15.08 1.22
N TRP A 294 -8.65 -14.44 1.90
CA TRP A 294 -7.43 -13.93 1.27
C TRP A 294 -6.68 -15.06 0.56
N ASP A 295 -6.38 -14.85 -0.72
CA ASP A 295 -5.62 -15.79 -1.54
C ASP A 295 -4.88 -15.03 -2.66
N PRO A 296 -3.57 -14.73 -2.50
CA PRO A 296 -2.81 -14.04 -3.51
C PRO A 296 -2.66 -14.88 -4.77
N LYS A 297 -2.79 -14.27 -5.93
CA LYS A 297 -2.77 -14.93 -7.24
C LYS A 297 -1.38 -14.98 -7.86
N TYR A 298 -0.50 -14.07 -7.44
CA TYR A 298 0.84 -13.95 -7.99
C TYR A 298 1.89 -14.51 -7.05
N ASN A 299 2.80 -15.30 -7.62
CA ASN A 299 4.06 -15.69 -7.01
C ASN A 299 5.22 -14.94 -7.70
N LEU A 300 6.45 -15.14 -7.24
CA LEU A 300 7.63 -14.47 -7.78
C LEU A 300 7.81 -14.73 -9.29
N GLU A 301 7.55 -15.95 -9.76
CA GLU A 301 7.70 -16.32 -11.17
C GLU A 301 6.67 -15.58 -12.05
N SER A 302 5.39 -15.67 -11.73
CA SER A 302 4.31 -15.04 -12.51
C SER A 302 4.40 -13.51 -12.45
N MET A 303 4.75 -12.93 -11.31
CA MET A 303 5.01 -11.50 -11.17
C MET A 303 6.20 -11.06 -12.02
N THR A 304 7.33 -11.78 -11.97
CA THR A 304 8.53 -11.44 -12.75
C THR A 304 8.24 -11.46 -14.24
N ALA A 305 7.52 -12.47 -14.72
CA ALA A 305 7.15 -12.58 -16.14
C ALA A 305 6.30 -11.37 -16.58
N ASP A 306 5.30 -10.97 -15.78
CA ASP A 306 4.44 -9.83 -16.09
C ASP A 306 5.20 -8.49 -16.00
N MET A 307 5.99 -8.28 -14.94
CA MET A 307 6.83 -7.10 -14.78
C MET A 307 7.75 -6.89 -15.98
N LEU A 308 8.53 -7.91 -16.37
CA LEU A 308 9.46 -7.82 -17.49
C LEU A 308 8.74 -7.61 -18.81
N LYS A 309 7.59 -8.25 -19.05
CA LYS A 309 6.77 -8.04 -20.24
C LYS A 309 6.34 -6.59 -20.37
N VAL A 310 5.67 -6.06 -19.35
CA VAL A 310 5.09 -4.72 -19.40
C VAL A 310 6.18 -3.65 -19.46
N ILE A 311 7.26 -3.79 -18.70
CA ILE A 311 8.37 -2.84 -18.70
C ILE A 311 9.10 -2.87 -20.06
N SER A 312 9.32 -4.04 -20.66
CA SER A 312 9.92 -4.15 -22.00
C SER A 312 9.04 -3.51 -23.07
N GLU A 313 7.72 -3.67 -23.01
CA GLU A 313 6.80 -2.98 -23.92
C GLU A 313 6.87 -1.45 -23.78
N LYS A 314 6.96 -0.93 -22.55
CA LYS A 314 7.15 0.51 -22.29
C LYS A 314 8.48 1.01 -22.84
N HIS A 315 9.55 0.26 -22.62
CA HIS A 315 10.88 0.59 -23.12
C HIS A 315 10.91 0.66 -24.65
N ASN A 316 10.36 -0.34 -25.32
CA ASN A 316 10.28 -0.40 -26.78
C ASN A 316 9.45 0.74 -27.40
N LYS A 317 8.49 1.28 -26.64
CA LYS A 317 7.68 2.44 -27.04
C LYS A 317 8.32 3.78 -26.66
N GLY A 318 9.50 3.80 -26.04
CA GLY A 318 10.19 5.02 -25.58
C GLY A 318 9.46 5.74 -24.44
N LEU A 319 8.68 5.01 -23.64
CA LEU A 319 7.94 5.58 -22.51
C LEU A 319 8.75 5.58 -21.20
N ILE A 320 9.86 4.86 -21.17
CA ILE A 320 10.80 4.79 -20.04
C ILE A 320 12.23 4.70 -20.52
#